data_03e3bbe8c04e7a22f436bb6224ccb221
#
_entry.id   03e3bbe8c04e7a22f436bb6224ccb221
#
_cell.length_a   1.000
_cell.length_b   1.000
_cell.length_c   1.000
_cell.angle_alpha   90.00
_cell.angle_beta   90.00
_cell.angle_gamma   90.00
#
_symmetry.space_group_name_H-M   'P 1'
#
loop_
_entity.id
_entity.type
_entity.pdbx_description
1 polymer ?
#
loop_
_entity_poly.entity_id
_entity_poly.type
_entity_poly.pdbx_seq_one_letter_code
_entity_poly.pdbx_strand_id
1 'polypeptide(L)'
;MNSQRASDFLSWLENSGLYVHYSTLNNLYYSLVDIVDSLFELYPYLFSDMEFIMELKSALYDLTVQHWEKILDLLYRHTYPNVTNCSLFCKELCELISQYNNEEELYPGFFLETLQQMLKQAGKIDKLVFVQDNTSFQLIEEYYLFYLERCEIFSHSIHFFDEELTVQKRLENIQLIENGEEITNYHFIKSHENRYIQVSDMLVGLLGKLFLFFRREFIARNCTVQNNNL
;
A
#
# COMPACT_ATOMS: atom_id res chain seq x y z
N MET A 1 16.42 -8.65 18.36
CA MET A 1 16.75 -7.78 19.51
C MET A 1 16.53 -8.60 20.77
N ASN A 2 17.43 -8.54 21.77
CA ASN A 2 17.18 -9.19 23.05
C ASN A 2 15.97 -8.50 23.70
N SER A 3 15.04 -9.24 24.28
CA SER A 3 13.81 -8.71 24.89
C SER A 3 14.10 -7.63 25.95
N GLN A 4 15.18 -7.76 26.71
CA GLN A 4 15.59 -6.76 27.71
C GLN A 4 15.94 -5.41 27.07
N ARG A 5 16.73 -5.39 25.98
CA ARG A 5 17.10 -4.15 25.30
C ARG A 5 15.88 -3.44 24.67
N ALA A 6 14.90 -4.20 24.18
CA ALA A 6 13.66 -3.63 23.66
C ALA A 6 12.83 -3.02 24.79
N SER A 7 12.75 -3.69 25.94
CA SER A 7 12.07 -3.18 27.13
C SER A 7 12.73 -1.90 27.66
N ASP A 8 14.05 -1.89 27.75
CA ASP A 8 14.82 -0.71 28.21
C ASP A 8 14.62 0.47 27.27
N PHE A 9 14.62 0.24 25.96
CA PHE A 9 14.35 1.27 24.96
C PHE A 9 12.94 1.84 25.07
N LEU A 10 11.91 0.99 25.22
CA LEU A 10 10.53 1.44 25.38
C LEU A 10 10.34 2.24 26.68
N SER A 11 10.92 1.77 27.78
CA SER A 11 10.88 2.49 29.06
C SER A 11 11.58 3.84 28.98
N TRP A 12 12.71 3.92 28.25
CA TRP A 12 13.37 5.18 27.99
C TRP A 12 12.50 6.11 27.14
N LEU A 13 11.88 5.60 26.08
CA LEU A 13 11.02 6.35 25.18
C LEU A 13 9.81 6.96 25.91
N GLU A 14 9.15 6.14 26.75
CA GLU A 14 8.03 6.57 27.58
C GLU A 14 8.39 7.74 28.52
N ASN A 15 9.61 7.73 29.06
CA ASN A 15 10.09 8.77 29.98
C ASN A 15 10.83 9.91 29.29
N SER A 16 11.02 9.87 27.97
CA SER A 16 11.81 10.86 27.24
C SER A 16 11.09 12.18 26.97
N GLY A 17 9.76 12.22 27.09
CA GLY A 17 8.93 13.34 26.67
C GLY A 17 8.80 13.49 25.14
N LEU A 18 9.32 12.53 24.37
CA LEU A 18 9.16 12.53 22.91
C LEU A 18 7.76 12.06 22.53
N TYR A 19 7.17 12.72 21.54
CA TYR A 19 5.95 12.26 20.91
C TYR A 19 6.29 11.34 19.74
N VAL A 20 5.54 10.22 19.62
CA VAL A 20 5.69 9.27 18.55
C VAL A 20 4.48 9.36 17.63
N HIS A 21 4.73 9.64 16.36
CA HIS A 21 3.76 9.51 15.29
C HIS A 21 4.33 8.56 14.23
N TYR A 22 3.52 7.63 13.74
CA TYR A 22 3.95 6.71 12.70
C TYR A 22 2.82 6.48 11.70
N SER A 23 3.20 6.08 10.49
CA SER A 23 2.27 5.61 9.45
C SER A 23 2.71 4.24 8.98
N THR A 24 1.76 3.48 8.50
CA THR A 24 2.01 2.19 7.87
C THR A 24 1.50 2.24 6.44
N LEU A 25 2.30 1.75 5.51
CA LEU A 25 1.93 1.60 4.12
C LEU A 25 2.03 0.12 3.75
N ASN A 26 0.93 -0.42 3.23
CA ASN A 26 0.95 -1.72 2.57
C ASN A 26 1.19 -1.50 1.08
N ASN A 27 2.44 -1.65 0.65
CA ASN A 27 2.84 -1.38 -0.75
C ASN A 27 2.05 -2.22 -1.75
N LEU A 28 1.74 -3.47 -1.42
CA LEU A 28 0.96 -4.33 -2.29
C LEU A 28 -0.49 -3.83 -2.42
N TYR A 29 -1.14 -3.56 -1.29
CA TYR A 29 -2.51 -3.02 -1.30
C TYR A 29 -2.55 -1.71 -2.08
N TYR A 30 -1.64 -0.79 -1.77
CA TYR A 30 -1.57 0.53 -2.42
C TYR A 30 -1.44 0.42 -3.94
N SER A 31 -0.60 -0.51 -4.44
CA SER A 31 -0.44 -0.69 -5.88
C SER A 31 -1.64 -1.40 -6.54
N LEU A 32 -2.31 -2.33 -5.86
CA LEU A 32 -3.44 -3.06 -6.41
C LEU A 32 -4.72 -2.21 -6.49
N VAL A 33 -4.85 -1.21 -5.60
CA VAL A 33 -6.04 -0.34 -5.62
C VAL A 33 -6.19 0.42 -6.92
N ASP A 34 -5.11 0.72 -7.63
CA ASP A 34 -5.11 1.40 -8.93
C ASP A 34 -5.87 0.61 -10.02
N ILE A 35 -5.91 -0.71 -9.92
CA ILE A 35 -6.75 -1.55 -10.79
C ILE A 35 -8.22 -1.19 -10.56
N VAL A 36 -8.65 -1.18 -9.29
CA VAL A 36 -10.04 -0.90 -8.92
C VAL A 36 -10.39 0.56 -9.23
N ASP A 37 -9.50 1.50 -8.91
CA ASP A 37 -9.70 2.92 -9.20
C ASP A 37 -9.83 3.17 -10.71
N SER A 38 -9.03 2.49 -11.54
CA SER A 38 -9.18 2.54 -13.00
C SER A 38 -10.54 2.07 -13.49
N LEU A 39 -11.12 1.06 -12.81
CA LEU A 39 -12.46 0.57 -13.16
C LEU A 39 -13.53 1.60 -12.80
N PHE A 40 -13.38 2.31 -11.68
CA PHE A 40 -14.33 3.34 -11.27
C PHE A 40 -14.33 4.57 -12.18
N GLU A 41 -13.20 4.89 -12.83
CA GLU A 41 -13.18 5.93 -13.87
C GLU A 41 -14.17 5.66 -15.02
N LEU A 42 -14.51 4.39 -15.26
CA LEU A 42 -15.54 4.00 -16.23
C LEU A 42 -16.97 4.15 -15.68
N TYR A 43 -17.12 4.30 -14.37
CA TYR A 43 -18.41 4.34 -13.65
C TYR A 43 -18.45 5.46 -12.61
N PRO A 44 -18.29 6.74 -13.01
CA PRO A 44 -18.15 7.86 -12.07
C PRO A 44 -19.34 8.07 -11.13
N TYR A 45 -20.52 7.52 -11.46
CA TYR A 45 -21.70 7.57 -10.60
C TYR A 45 -21.62 6.62 -9.38
N LEU A 46 -20.68 5.66 -9.36
CA LEU A 46 -20.46 4.77 -8.22
C LEU A 46 -19.49 5.35 -7.19
N PHE A 47 -18.82 6.46 -7.46
CA PHE A 47 -17.89 7.11 -6.53
C PHE A 47 -18.49 7.60 -5.22
N SER A 48 -19.80 7.63 -5.10
CA SER A 48 -20.48 8.06 -3.86
C SER A 48 -20.48 7.00 -2.75
N ASP A 49 -20.18 5.75 -3.07
CA ASP A 49 -20.16 4.63 -2.11
C ASP A 49 -18.71 4.19 -1.82
N MET A 50 -18.09 4.91 -0.90
CA MET A 50 -16.72 4.62 -0.47
C MET A 50 -16.58 3.25 0.20
N GLU A 51 -17.58 2.80 0.94
CA GLU A 51 -17.57 1.49 1.60
C GLU A 51 -17.53 0.38 0.54
N PHE A 52 -18.37 0.47 -0.48
CA PHE A 52 -18.37 -0.47 -1.59
C PHE A 52 -17.04 -0.52 -2.34
N ILE A 53 -16.41 0.64 -2.59
CA ILE A 53 -15.10 0.72 -3.23
C ILE A 53 -14.03 0.03 -2.38
N MET A 54 -14.04 0.28 -1.07
CA MET A 54 -13.07 -0.31 -0.15
C MET A 54 -13.22 -1.83 -0.07
N GLU A 55 -14.45 -2.35 -0.12
CA GLU A 55 -14.70 -3.79 -0.13
C GLU A 55 -14.19 -4.46 -1.43
N LEU A 56 -14.38 -3.84 -2.59
CA LEU A 56 -13.80 -4.34 -3.85
C LEU A 56 -12.26 -4.38 -3.80
N LYS A 57 -11.64 -3.31 -3.26
CA LYS A 57 -10.18 -3.24 -3.08
C LYS A 57 -9.69 -4.33 -2.12
N SER A 58 -10.41 -4.53 -1.02
CA SER A 58 -10.09 -5.55 -0.02
C SER A 58 -10.23 -6.96 -0.60
N ALA A 59 -11.30 -7.24 -1.34
CA ALA A 59 -11.52 -8.54 -1.98
C ALA A 59 -10.39 -8.88 -2.98
N LEU A 60 -9.96 -7.92 -3.80
CA LEU A 60 -8.82 -8.11 -4.70
C LEU A 60 -7.52 -8.35 -3.94
N TYR A 61 -7.28 -7.60 -2.87
CA TYR A 61 -6.10 -7.76 -2.04
C TYR A 61 -6.06 -9.13 -1.36
N ASP A 62 -7.17 -9.56 -0.75
CA ASP A 62 -7.26 -10.85 -0.07
C ASP A 62 -7.05 -12.01 -1.04
N LEU A 63 -7.66 -11.97 -2.22
CA LEU A 63 -7.40 -12.92 -3.29
C LEU A 63 -5.90 -12.95 -3.67
N THR A 64 -5.29 -11.77 -3.78
CA THR A 64 -3.86 -11.66 -4.12
C THR A 64 -2.98 -12.27 -3.04
N VAL A 65 -3.27 -12.03 -1.77
CA VAL A 65 -2.50 -12.58 -0.64
C VAL A 65 -2.63 -14.11 -0.58
N GLN A 66 -3.83 -14.63 -0.84
CA GLN A 66 -4.08 -16.09 -0.84
C GLN A 66 -3.42 -16.81 -2.02
N HIS A 67 -3.38 -16.17 -3.19
CA HIS A 67 -2.88 -16.76 -4.44
C HIS A 67 -1.67 -15.96 -5.00
N TRP A 68 -0.80 -15.52 -4.10
CA TRP A 68 0.31 -14.61 -4.36
C TRP A 68 1.13 -14.97 -5.60
N GLU A 69 1.58 -16.21 -5.71
CA GLU A 69 2.45 -16.62 -6.83
C GLU A 69 1.78 -16.46 -8.19
N LYS A 70 0.48 -16.74 -8.28
CA LYS A 70 -0.28 -16.67 -9.54
C LYS A 70 -0.57 -15.22 -9.94
N ILE A 71 -0.96 -14.40 -8.97
CA ILE A 71 -1.23 -13.00 -9.22
C ILE A 71 0.07 -12.26 -9.55
N LEU A 72 1.16 -12.55 -8.83
CA LEU A 72 2.47 -11.94 -9.11
C LEU A 72 2.97 -12.30 -10.52
N ASP A 73 2.81 -13.56 -10.96
CA ASP A 73 3.14 -13.97 -12.32
C ASP A 73 2.33 -13.20 -13.37
N LEU A 74 1.03 -13.03 -13.13
CA LEU A 74 0.18 -12.18 -13.99
C LEU A 74 0.69 -10.75 -14.06
N LEU A 75 0.91 -10.10 -12.90
CA LEU A 75 1.39 -8.72 -12.83
C LEU A 75 2.73 -8.57 -13.56
N TYR A 76 3.65 -9.51 -13.36
CA TYR A 76 4.95 -9.50 -14.01
C TYR A 76 4.86 -9.63 -15.53
N ARG A 77 4.04 -10.58 -16.04
CA ARG A 77 3.85 -10.79 -17.50
C ARG A 77 3.25 -9.56 -18.19
N HIS A 78 2.44 -8.80 -17.48
CA HIS A 78 1.82 -7.58 -18.00
C HIS A 78 2.60 -6.29 -17.67
N THR A 79 3.84 -6.41 -17.18
CA THR A 79 4.72 -5.26 -16.86
C THR A 79 4.10 -4.25 -15.88
N TYR A 80 3.21 -4.77 -14.99
CA TYR A 80 2.45 -3.94 -14.05
C TYR A 80 3.38 -3.01 -13.22
N PRO A 81 3.00 -1.75 -12.96
CA PRO A 81 1.75 -1.06 -13.27
C PRO A 81 1.72 -0.35 -14.63
N ASN A 82 2.49 -0.79 -15.61
CA ASN A 82 2.48 -0.29 -16.98
C ASN A 82 1.86 -1.31 -17.93
N VAL A 83 0.55 -1.50 -17.83
CA VAL A 83 -0.18 -2.50 -18.61
C VAL A 83 -0.39 -1.99 -20.05
N THR A 84 0.27 -2.61 -21.01
CA THR A 84 0.20 -2.22 -22.43
C THR A 84 -0.98 -2.84 -23.18
N ASN A 85 -1.53 -3.96 -22.70
CA ASN A 85 -2.70 -4.64 -23.27
C ASN A 85 -3.73 -4.89 -22.18
N CYS A 86 -4.56 -3.88 -21.91
CA CYS A 86 -5.57 -3.95 -20.86
C CYS A 86 -6.62 -5.01 -21.13
N SER A 87 -6.98 -5.24 -22.39
CA SER A 87 -7.95 -6.27 -22.75
C SER A 87 -7.49 -7.68 -22.34
N LEU A 88 -6.23 -8.02 -22.61
CA LEU A 88 -5.64 -9.31 -22.23
C LEU A 88 -5.46 -9.40 -20.71
N PHE A 89 -4.96 -8.33 -20.08
CA PHE A 89 -4.79 -8.27 -18.63
C PHE A 89 -6.11 -8.49 -17.89
N CYS A 90 -7.17 -7.76 -18.28
CA CYS A 90 -8.50 -7.91 -17.69
C CYS A 90 -9.05 -9.33 -17.88
N LYS A 91 -8.85 -9.92 -19.06
CA LYS A 91 -9.29 -11.31 -19.33
C LYS A 91 -8.59 -12.29 -18.40
N GLU A 92 -7.26 -12.25 -18.33
CA GLU A 92 -6.48 -13.18 -17.52
C GLU A 92 -6.74 -13.00 -16.02
N LEU A 93 -6.92 -11.76 -15.54
CA LEU A 93 -7.31 -11.47 -14.16
C LEU A 93 -8.72 -12.01 -13.86
N CYS A 94 -9.69 -11.87 -14.78
CA CYS A 94 -11.00 -12.48 -14.66
C CYS A 94 -10.94 -14.01 -14.56
N GLU A 95 -10.07 -14.64 -15.36
CA GLU A 95 -9.88 -16.10 -15.33
C GLU A 95 -9.32 -16.55 -13.98
N LEU A 96 -8.35 -15.82 -13.41
CA LEU A 96 -7.82 -16.10 -12.08
C LEU A 96 -8.89 -15.93 -11.00
N ILE A 97 -9.64 -14.82 -11.02
CA ILE A 97 -10.74 -14.62 -10.06
C ILE A 97 -11.76 -15.76 -10.16
N SER A 98 -12.15 -16.18 -11.39
CA SER A 98 -13.10 -17.29 -11.58
C SER A 98 -12.56 -18.62 -11.04
N GLN A 99 -11.26 -18.84 -11.12
CA GLN A 99 -10.63 -20.08 -10.64
C GLN A 99 -10.62 -20.19 -9.12
N TYR A 100 -10.55 -19.07 -8.42
CA TYR A 100 -10.37 -19.03 -6.97
C TYR A 100 -11.56 -18.43 -6.21
N ASN A 101 -12.58 -17.97 -6.90
CA ASN A 101 -13.83 -17.52 -6.28
C ASN A 101 -14.62 -18.77 -5.83
N ASN A 102 -14.53 -19.10 -4.55
CA ASN A 102 -15.32 -20.16 -3.96
C ASN A 102 -16.74 -19.65 -3.70
N GLU A 103 -17.72 -20.17 -4.42
CA GLU A 103 -19.16 -19.80 -4.28
C GLU A 103 -19.72 -20.04 -2.87
N GLU A 104 -19.00 -20.75 -2.00
CA GLU A 104 -19.44 -21.06 -0.63
C GLU A 104 -19.29 -19.87 0.34
N GLU A 105 -18.46 -18.88 0.03
CA GLU A 105 -18.30 -17.66 0.84
C GLU A 105 -19.11 -16.50 0.22
N LEU A 106 -20.34 -16.32 0.67
CA LEU A 106 -21.27 -15.33 0.12
C LEU A 106 -20.75 -13.90 0.06
N TYR A 107 -19.94 -13.47 1.01
CA TYR A 107 -19.53 -12.08 1.12
C TYR A 107 -18.33 -11.72 0.21
N PRO A 108 -17.19 -12.39 0.25
CA PRO A 108 -16.11 -12.12 -0.71
C PRO A 108 -16.50 -12.43 -2.16
N GLY A 109 -17.34 -13.45 -2.37
CA GLY A 109 -17.82 -13.87 -3.69
C GLY A 109 -18.54 -12.77 -4.45
N PHE A 110 -19.43 -12.02 -3.80
CA PHE A 110 -20.17 -10.92 -4.41
C PHE A 110 -19.25 -9.82 -4.96
N PHE A 111 -18.25 -9.40 -4.18
CA PHE A 111 -17.32 -8.36 -4.62
C PHE A 111 -16.39 -8.85 -5.73
N LEU A 112 -15.94 -10.09 -5.67
CA LEU A 112 -15.13 -10.68 -6.74
C LEU A 112 -15.92 -10.85 -8.05
N GLU A 113 -17.19 -11.25 -8.00
CA GLU A 113 -18.07 -11.29 -9.17
C GLU A 113 -18.29 -9.89 -9.76
N THR A 114 -18.53 -8.91 -8.90
CA THR A 114 -18.68 -7.51 -9.33
C THR A 114 -17.40 -7.02 -10.00
N LEU A 115 -16.24 -7.27 -9.40
CA LEU A 115 -14.94 -6.95 -9.96
C LEU A 115 -14.75 -7.59 -11.34
N GLN A 116 -15.11 -8.86 -11.50
CA GLN A 116 -15.08 -9.53 -12.80
C GLN A 116 -15.96 -8.87 -13.86
N GLN A 117 -17.18 -8.45 -13.48
CA GLN A 117 -18.06 -7.75 -14.43
C GLN A 117 -17.46 -6.41 -14.88
N MET A 118 -16.90 -5.66 -13.95
CA MET A 118 -16.23 -4.39 -14.24
C MET A 118 -14.99 -4.61 -15.14
N LEU A 119 -14.14 -5.60 -14.84
CA LEU A 119 -12.98 -5.97 -15.66
C LEU A 119 -13.38 -6.39 -17.08
N LYS A 120 -14.45 -7.17 -17.25
CA LYS A 120 -14.97 -7.55 -18.57
C LYS A 120 -15.38 -6.35 -19.41
N GLN A 121 -15.92 -5.29 -18.79
CA GLN A 121 -16.25 -4.06 -19.52
C GLN A 121 -15.00 -3.23 -19.83
N ALA A 122 -14.07 -3.08 -18.88
CA ALA A 122 -12.80 -2.39 -19.09
C ALA A 122 -11.99 -3.05 -20.22
N GLY A 123 -11.95 -4.39 -20.26
CA GLY A 123 -11.28 -5.13 -21.32
C GLY A 123 -11.86 -4.89 -22.72
N LYS A 124 -13.15 -4.53 -22.85
CA LYS A 124 -13.75 -4.15 -24.15
C LYS A 124 -13.31 -2.76 -24.60
N ILE A 125 -13.01 -1.87 -23.65
CA ILE A 125 -12.59 -0.49 -23.91
C ILE A 125 -11.06 -0.43 -24.09
N ASP A 126 -10.34 -1.46 -23.64
CA ASP A 126 -8.89 -1.57 -23.60
C ASP A 126 -8.21 -0.42 -22.85
N LYS A 127 -8.81 -0.03 -21.72
CA LYS A 127 -8.35 1.11 -20.93
C LYS A 127 -8.43 0.85 -19.41
N LEU A 128 -7.31 1.10 -18.73
CA LEU A 128 -7.18 1.14 -17.27
C LEU A 128 -6.27 2.32 -16.90
N VAL A 129 -6.85 3.47 -16.59
CA VAL A 129 -6.17 4.77 -16.55
C VAL A 129 -4.98 4.83 -15.61
N PHE A 130 -5.09 4.23 -14.41
CA PHE A 130 -4.07 4.32 -13.38
C PHE A 130 -2.99 3.23 -13.47
N VAL A 131 -3.14 2.28 -14.41
CA VAL A 131 -2.16 1.20 -14.61
C VAL A 131 -1.64 1.16 -16.05
N GLN A 132 -1.67 2.29 -16.74
CA GLN A 132 -1.09 2.52 -18.06
C GLN A 132 -0.15 3.72 -18.02
N ASP A 133 0.81 3.77 -18.92
CA ASP A 133 1.78 4.87 -19.06
C ASP A 133 2.63 5.15 -17.80
N ASN A 134 2.74 4.16 -16.93
CA ASN A 134 3.57 4.18 -15.72
C ASN A 134 4.95 3.57 -15.99
N THR A 135 5.85 3.68 -15.01
CA THR A 135 7.14 2.98 -15.06
C THR A 135 6.95 1.50 -14.75
N SER A 136 7.30 0.63 -15.70
CA SER A 136 7.17 -0.83 -15.54
C SER A 136 7.88 -1.32 -14.29
N PHE A 137 7.21 -2.17 -13.50
CA PHE A 137 7.70 -2.79 -12.26
C PHE A 137 7.95 -1.83 -11.10
N GLN A 138 7.61 -0.56 -11.23
CA GLN A 138 7.68 0.40 -10.13
C GLN A 138 6.27 0.59 -9.53
N LEU A 139 5.96 -0.15 -8.48
CA LEU A 139 4.62 -0.21 -7.88
C LEU A 139 4.10 1.13 -7.35
N ILE A 140 4.99 2.02 -6.93
CA ILE A 140 4.65 3.36 -6.43
C ILE A 140 5.64 4.35 -7.04
N GLU A 141 5.19 5.17 -7.98
CA GLU A 141 6.04 6.17 -8.62
C GLU A 141 6.24 7.42 -7.75
N GLU A 142 5.20 7.80 -7.07
CA GLU A 142 5.15 9.05 -6.29
C GLU A 142 5.40 8.83 -4.80
N TYR A 143 6.33 7.92 -4.47
CA TYR A 143 6.67 7.59 -3.09
C TYR A 143 7.10 8.81 -2.25
N TYR A 144 7.61 9.85 -2.88
CA TYR A 144 7.99 11.11 -2.25
C TYR A 144 6.78 11.84 -1.62
N LEU A 145 5.54 11.60 -2.08
CA LEU A 145 4.34 12.19 -1.50
C LEU A 145 4.14 11.81 -0.03
N PHE A 146 4.57 10.62 0.38
CA PHE A 146 4.50 10.22 1.79
C PHE A 146 5.40 11.06 2.71
N TYR A 147 6.49 11.63 2.17
CA TYR A 147 7.34 12.56 2.89
C TYR A 147 6.67 13.92 3.01
N LEU A 148 6.08 14.40 1.93
CA LEU A 148 5.43 15.70 1.87
C LEU A 148 4.19 15.77 2.75
N GLU A 149 3.39 14.73 2.75
CA GLU A 149 2.22 14.61 3.62
C GLU A 149 2.60 14.81 5.10
N ARG A 150 3.79 14.38 5.51
CA ARG A 150 4.29 14.65 6.87
C ARG A 150 4.61 16.13 7.09
N CYS A 151 5.23 16.77 6.09
CA CYS A 151 5.51 18.19 6.14
C CYS A 151 4.24 19.04 6.21
N GLU A 152 3.19 18.63 5.52
CA GLU A 152 1.87 19.26 5.53
C GLU A 152 1.16 19.07 6.88
N ILE A 153 1.03 17.81 7.35
CA ILE A 153 0.35 17.50 8.63
C ILE A 153 1.01 18.23 9.80
N PHE A 154 2.32 18.38 9.79
CA PHE A 154 3.08 19.07 10.83
C PHE A 154 3.79 20.31 10.27
N SER A 155 3.03 21.20 9.61
CA SER A 155 3.53 22.35 8.86
C SER A 155 4.35 23.34 9.73
N HIS A 156 4.08 23.40 11.03
CA HIS A 156 4.82 24.25 11.98
C HIS A 156 6.08 23.59 12.57
N SER A 157 6.48 22.43 12.06
CA SER A 157 7.66 21.69 12.51
C SER A 157 8.75 21.70 11.43
N ILE A 158 10.02 21.53 11.85
CA ILE A 158 11.12 21.25 10.94
C ILE A 158 11.30 19.73 10.89
N HIS A 159 11.30 19.19 9.68
CA HIS A 159 11.40 17.74 9.43
C HIS A 159 12.82 17.36 9.08
N PHE A 160 13.31 16.29 9.69
CA PHE A 160 14.58 15.66 9.34
C PHE A 160 14.29 14.24 8.85
N PHE A 161 14.61 13.98 7.58
CA PHE A 161 14.49 12.69 6.96
C PHE A 161 15.85 12.03 6.81
N ASP A 162 15.90 10.70 6.87
CA ASP A 162 17.10 9.99 6.48
C ASP A 162 17.38 10.20 4.98
N GLU A 163 18.65 10.16 4.59
CA GLU A 163 19.07 10.37 3.21
C GLU A 163 18.49 9.28 2.29
N GLU A 164 17.50 9.66 1.50
CA GLU A 164 16.88 8.85 0.46
C GLU A 164 17.04 9.56 -0.89
N LEU A 165 18.09 9.17 -1.61
CA LEU A 165 18.52 9.87 -2.82
C LEU A 165 17.46 9.93 -3.91
N THR A 166 16.59 8.92 -4.01
CA THR A 166 15.53 8.88 -5.01
C THR A 166 14.46 9.92 -4.70
N VAL A 167 14.03 9.99 -3.44
CA VAL A 167 13.06 10.98 -2.96
C VAL A 167 13.64 12.39 -3.06
N GLN A 168 14.86 12.58 -2.58
CA GLN A 168 15.53 13.88 -2.59
C GLN A 168 15.63 14.46 -4.01
N LYS A 169 16.13 13.68 -4.98
CA LYS A 169 16.21 14.10 -6.38
C LYS A 169 14.84 14.44 -6.98
N ARG A 170 13.79 13.77 -6.56
CA ARG A 170 12.45 14.06 -7.04
C ARG A 170 11.96 15.39 -6.48
N LEU A 171 12.14 15.61 -5.19
CA LEU A 171 11.75 16.85 -4.50
C LEU A 171 12.54 18.08 -4.96
N GLU A 172 13.82 17.95 -5.32
CA GLU A 172 14.63 19.03 -5.89
C GLU A 172 14.06 19.58 -7.21
N ASN A 173 13.25 18.80 -7.93
CA ASN A 173 12.65 19.18 -9.21
C ASN A 173 11.18 19.62 -9.09
N ILE A 174 10.64 19.71 -7.90
CA ILE A 174 9.23 20.05 -7.64
C ILE A 174 9.19 21.24 -6.70
N GLN A 175 8.48 22.29 -7.08
CA GLN A 175 8.15 23.38 -6.18
C GLN A 175 6.83 23.07 -5.47
N LEU A 176 6.89 22.94 -4.17
CA LEU A 176 5.76 22.60 -3.32
C LEU A 176 5.18 23.87 -2.73
N ILE A 177 3.93 24.15 -3.03
CA ILE A 177 3.24 25.35 -2.56
C ILE A 177 2.00 24.92 -1.79
N GLU A 178 1.92 25.30 -0.52
CA GLU A 178 0.73 25.18 0.32
C GLU A 178 0.25 26.57 0.73
N ASN A 179 -1.03 26.88 0.52
CA ASN A 179 -1.64 28.18 0.84
C ASN A 179 -0.88 29.39 0.28
N GLY A 180 -0.15 29.22 -0.84
CA GLY A 180 0.66 30.27 -1.47
C GLY A 180 2.07 30.44 -0.92
N GLU A 181 2.47 29.63 0.04
CA GLU A 181 3.83 29.56 0.59
C GLU A 181 4.54 28.29 0.16
N GLU A 182 5.85 28.37 -0.09
CA GLU A 182 6.67 27.23 -0.46
C GLU A 182 6.98 26.37 0.77
N ILE A 183 6.77 25.05 0.67
CA ILE A 183 7.12 24.10 1.72
C ILE A 183 8.62 23.86 1.67
N THR A 184 9.34 24.38 2.65
CA THR A 184 10.81 24.25 2.80
C THR A 184 11.23 23.77 4.18
N ASN A 185 10.28 23.29 4.97
CA ASN A 185 10.46 22.92 6.37
C ASN A 185 11.03 21.49 6.56
N TYR A 186 11.79 20.99 5.59
CA TYR A 186 12.39 19.64 5.65
C TYR A 186 13.86 19.63 5.23
N HIS A 187 14.61 18.66 5.78
CA HIS A 187 16.02 18.43 5.48
C HIS A 187 16.30 16.92 5.37
N PHE A 188 17.12 16.54 4.40
CA PHE A 188 17.68 15.20 4.33
C PHE A 188 19.05 15.18 5.00
N ILE A 189 19.26 14.25 5.92
CA ILE A 189 20.49 14.10 6.68
C ILE A 189 20.83 12.61 6.83
N LYS A 190 22.12 12.33 6.99
CA LYS A 190 22.58 10.95 7.18
C LYS A 190 22.23 10.47 8.59
N SER A 191 21.62 9.30 8.71
CA SER A 191 21.17 8.73 9.98
C SER A 191 22.27 8.62 11.02
N HIS A 192 23.53 8.32 10.60
CA HIS A 192 24.67 8.24 11.53
C HIS A 192 25.09 9.59 12.14
N GLU A 193 24.65 10.71 11.56
CA GLU A 193 24.93 12.06 12.04
C GLU A 193 23.85 12.60 12.99
N ASN A 194 22.68 11.93 13.05
CA ASN A 194 21.54 12.41 13.84
C ASN A 194 20.95 11.31 14.73
N ARG A 195 21.01 11.54 16.05
CA ARG A 195 20.51 10.58 17.04
C ARG A 195 18.99 10.38 17.01
N TYR A 196 18.23 11.41 16.62
CA TYR A 196 16.77 11.29 16.53
C TYR A 196 16.35 10.42 15.36
N ILE A 197 17.05 10.49 14.21
CA ILE A 197 16.83 9.56 13.10
C ILE A 197 17.16 8.14 13.53
N GLN A 198 18.28 7.92 14.25
CA GLN A 198 18.61 6.59 14.79
C GLN A 198 17.52 6.05 15.75
N VAL A 199 16.93 6.92 16.58
CA VAL A 199 15.80 6.54 17.44
C VAL A 199 14.57 6.16 16.60
N SER A 200 14.27 6.93 15.56
CA SER A 200 13.19 6.62 14.62
C SER A 200 13.41 5.27 13.93
N ASP A 201 14.62 4.97 13.45
CA ASP A 201 14.98 3.69 12.85
C ASP A 201 14.79 2.51 13.82
N MET A 202 15.20 2.70 15.07
CA MET A 202 14.98 1.68 16.11
C MET A 202 13.49 1.43 16.35
N LEU A 203 12.68 2.51 16.40
CA LEU A 203 11.24 2.41 16.59
C LEU A 203 10.56 1.72 15.41
N VAL A 204 10.88 2.12 14.18
CA VAL A 204 10.36 1.50 12.96
C VAL A 204 10.73 0.01 12.91
N GLY A 205 11.98 -0.34 13.24
CA GLY A 205 12.41 -1.73 13.33
C GLY A 205 11.66 -2.54 14.40
N LEU A 206 11.29 -1.92 15.52
CA LEU A 206 10.49 -2.55 16.57
C LEU A 206 9.03 -2.74 16.12
N LEU A 207 8.42 -1.70 15.56
CA LEU A 207 7.05 -1.75 15.02
C LEU A 207 6.93 -2.79 13.90
N GLY A 208 7.88 -2.85 12.98
CA GLY A 208 7.90 -3.85 11.93
C GLY A 208 7.90 -5.29 12.47
N LYS A 209 8.68 -5.56 13.54
CA LYS A 209 8.68 -6.87 14.21
C LYS A 209 7.35 -7.15 14.93
N LEU A 210 6.74 -6.14 15.53
CA LEU A 210 5.45 -6.25 16.21
C LEU A 210 4.34 -6.59 15.20
N PHE A 211 4.29 -5.91 14.06
CA PHE A 211 3.31 -6.19 13.00
C PHE A 211 3.51 -7.59 12.39
N LEU A 212 4.76 -8.02 12.18
CA LEU A 212 5.04 -9.39 11.73
C LEU A 212 4.59 -10.44 12.75
N PHE A 213 4.76 -10.17 14.04
CA PHE A 213 4.27 -11.05 15.11
C PHE A 213 2.74 -11.14 15.08
N PHE A 214 2.02 -10.03 15.06
CA PHE A 214 0.56 -10.03 14.99
C PHE A 214 0.03 -10.74 13.75
N ARG A 215 0.65 -10.52 12.58
CA ARG A 215 0.27 -11.22 11.36
C ARG A 215 0.41 -12.74 11.50
N ARG A 216 1.49 -13.22 12.10
CA ARG A 216 1.71 -14.66 12.32
C ARG A 216 0.69 -15.24 13.28
N GLU A 217 0.41 -14.56 14.39
CA GLU A 217 -0.59 -14.99 15.37
C GLU A 217 -2.00 -15.01 14.78
N PHE A 218 -2.35 -14.01 13.97
CA PHE A 218 -3.64 -13.96 13.29
C PHE A 218 -3.82 -15.12 12.31
N ILE A 219 -2.82 -15.40 11.49
CA ILE A 219 -2.83 -16.54 10.55
C ILE A 219 -2.93 -17.85 11.33
N ALA A 220 -2.13 -18.05 12.38
CA ALA A 220 -2.14 -19.27 13.19
C ALA A 220 -3.52 -19.54 13.84
N ARG A 221 -4.18 -18.49 14.35
CA ARG A 221 -5.53 -18.62 14.96
C ARG A 221 -6.59 -18.98 13.92
N ASN A 222 -6.56 -18.38 12.74
CA ASN A 222 -7.54 -18.67 11.68
C ASN A 222 -7.35 -20.08 11.11
N CYS A 223 -6.12 -20.57 10.98
CA CYS A 223 -5.86 -21.96 10.59
C CYS A 223 -6.35 -22.98 11.63
N THR A 224 -6.34 -22.64 12.92
CA THR A 224 -6.84 -23.53 13.99
C THR A 224 -8.36 -23.58 14.05
N VAL A 225 -9.04 -22.50 13.70
CA VAL A 225 -10.52 -22.45 13.64
C VAL A 225 -11.06 -23.32 12.50
N GLN A 226 -10.42 -23.29 11.34
CA GLN A 226 -10.81 -24.14 10.20
C GLN A 226 -10.62 -25.63 10.47
N ASN A 227 -9.59 -26.03 11.21
CA ASN A 227 -9.34 -27.44 11.55
C ASN A 227 -10.26 -27.99 12.67
N ASN A 228 -10.95 -27.16 13.41
CA ASN A 228 -11.89 -27.60 14.47
C ASN A 228 -13.35 -27.70 13.99
N ASN A 229 -13.62 -27.37 12.73
CA ASN A 229 -14.95 -27.48 12.10
C ASN A 229 -15.06 -28.64 11.10
N LEU A 230 -14.10 -29.58 11.12
CA LEU A 230 -14.11 -30.87 10.44
C LEU A 230 -14.24 -31.99 11.48
#